data_f8dfec32d23d98652118f5041659a429
#
_entry.id   f8dfec32d23d98652118f5041659a429
#
_cell.length_a   1.000
_cell.length_b   1.000
_cell.length_c   1.000
_cell.angle_alpha   90.00
_cell.angle_beta   90.00
_cell.angle_gamma   90.00
#
_symmetry.space_group_name_H-M   'P 1'
#
loop_
_entity.id
_entity.type
_entity.pdbx_description
1 polymer ?
#
loop_
_entity_poly.entity_id
_entity_poly.type
_entity_poly.pdbx_seq_one_letter_code
_entity_poly.pdbx_strand_id
1 'polypeptide(L)'
;KQIIYLLCGDEANNLQGRKLFVVGDPKQSIYRFRGADVSVFAEVRKAIAKSGGKDLKLPDNFRTADKILNACNKVFETLLGTDKNKDVYFEELVANKYGTILPVMLEVPYDNDTKPLARDMEAAAVANYIKELRTKGTPYGKMAILLSAMTVCETMTKALENFNVPYQVVDGKGFYERQEVKDFLHLLTVLQNRKRSLELAGVLRSTYFGINDEVITR
;
A
#
# COMPACT_ATOMS: atom_id res chain seq x y z
N LYS A 1 6.53 -20.69 11.22
CA LYS A 1 6.37 -21.10 12.62
C LYS A 1 7.16 -22.37 12.91
N GLN A 2 6.90 -23.50 12.27
CA GLN A 2 7.57 -24.79 12.51
C GLN A 2 9.09 -24.70 12.45
N ILE A 3 9.67 -24.05 11.44
CA ILE A 3 11.13 -23.89 11.31
C ILE A 3 11.72 -23.15 12.51
N ILE A 4 11.05 -22.10 12.99
CA ILE A 4 11.52 -21.34 14.17
C ILE A 4 11.53 -22.22 15.42
N TYR A 5 10.47 -23.02 15.61
CA TYR A 5 10.40 -23.93 16.75
C TYR A 5 11.47 -25.04 16.70
N LEU A 6 11.78 -25.56 15.51
CA LEU A 6 12.86 -26.52 15.31
C LEU A 6 14.24 -25.94 15.61
N LEU A 7 14.46 -24.64 15.34
CA LEU A 7 15.74 -23.97 15.57
C LEU A 7 15.90 -23.47 17.02
N CYS A 8 14.82 -23.08 17.66
CA CYS A 8 14.84 -22.41 18.97
C CYS A 8 14.17 -23.19 20.08
N GLY A 9 13.55 -24.32 19.77
CA GLY A 9 12.82 -25.17 20.70
C GLY A 9 13.57 -26.44 21.10
N ASP A 10 12.90 -27.24 21.88
CA ASP A 10 13.23 -28.64 22.19
C ASP A 10 12.38 -29.58 21.30
N GLU A 11 12.59 -30.89 21.45
CA GLU A 11 11.88 -31.94 20.74
C GLU A 11 10.34 -31.89 20.93
N ALA A 12 9.89 -31.32 22.07
CA ALA A 12 8.49 -31.10 22.38
C ALA A 12 7.94 -29.75 21.88
N ASN A 13 8.67 -29.04 21.02
CA ASN A 13 8.36 -27.70 20.51
C ASN A 13 8.19 -26.61 21.58
N ASN A 14 8.81 -26.80 22.78
CA ASN A 14 8.87 -25.73 23.77
C ASN A 14 10.07 -24.84 23.47
N LEU A 15 9.85 -23.52 23.50
CA LEU A 15 10.94 -22.56 23.30
C LEU A 15 11.94 -22.66 24.47
N GLN A 16 13.21 -22.75 24.13
CA GLN A 16 14.28 -22.64 25.12
C GLN A 16 14.63 -21.18 25.35
N GLY A 17 14.75 -20.77 26.61
CA GLY A 17 15.03 -19.39 26.97
C GLY A 17 16.26 -18.81 26.26
N ARG A 18 16.18 -17.53 25.88
CA ARG A 18 17.27 -16.73 25.28
C ARG A 18 17.66 -17.05 23.83
N LYS A 19 16.95 -17.95 23.13
CA LYS A 19 17.27 -18.29 21.73
C LYS A 19 16.43 -17.57 20.71
N LEU A 20 15.31 -16.94 21.12
CA LEU A 20 14.37 -16.31 20.20
C LEU A 20 14.11 -14.85 20.61
N PHE A 21 14.31 -13.95 19.66
CA PHE A 21 13.92 -12.55 19.75
C PHE A 21 13.03 -12.22 18.55
N VAL A 22 11.81 -11.73 18.82
CA VAL A 22 10.81 -11.42 17.80
C VAL A 22 10.42 -9.97 17.90
N VAL A 23 10.42 -9.28 16.77
CA VAL A 23 9.91 -7.91 16.62
C VAL A 23 8.83 -7.92 15.57
N GLY A 24 7.73 -7.25 15.84
CA GLY A 24 6.63 -7.11 14.89
C GLY A 24 5.50 -6.29 15.47
N ASP A 25 4.57 -5.92 14.58
CA ASP A 25 3.34 -5.25 14.93
C ASP A 25 2.16 -6.01 14.30
N PRO A 26 1.32 -6.69 15.08
CA PRO A 26 0.16 -7.44 14.55
C PRO A 26 -0.83 -6.54 13.81
N LYS A 27 -0.89 -5.24 14.14
CA LYS A 27 -1.74 -4.25 13.46
C LYS A 27 -1.29 -3.98 12.01
N GLN A 28 -0.03 -4.28 11.67
CA GLN A 28 0.53 -4.14 10.33
C GLN A 28 0.46 -5.43 9.50
N SER A 29 -0.33 -6.42 9.91
CA SER A 29 -0.52 -7.67 9.18
C SER A 29 -1.47 -7.46 7.99
N ILE A 30 -0.93 -7.01 6.86
CA ILE A 30 -1.68 -6.67 5.64
C ILE A 30 -1.70 -7.79 4.59
N TYR A 31 -1.08 -8.94 4.85
CA TYR A 31 -0.94 -10.04 3.89
C TYR A 31 -1.85 -11.25 4.17
N ARG A 32 -2.99 -11.04 4.84
CA ARG A 32 -3.97 -12.11 5.10
C ARG A 32 -4.40 -12.83 3.82
N PHE A 33 -4.56 -12.10 2.74
CA PHE A 33 -4.89 -12.65 1.42
C PHE A 33 -3.81 -13.55 0.79
N ARG A 34 -2.59 -13.53 1.36
CA ARG A 34 -1.47 -14.43 1.02
C ARG A 34 -1.26 -15.53 2.05
N GLY A 35 -2.24 -15.77 2.92
CA GLY A 35 -2.15 -16.80 3.97
C GLY A 35 -1.40 -16.37 5.22
N ALA A 36 -1.12 -15.07 5.41
CA ALA A 36 -0.56 -14.59 6.67
C ALA A 36 -1.61 -14.71 7.78
N ASP A 37 -1.23 -15.36 8.87
CA ASP A 37 -2.05 -15.60 10.04
C ASP A 37 -1.51 -14.79 11.23
N VAL A 38 -2.26 -13.78 11.64
CA VAL A 38 -1.88 -12.91 12.75
C VAL A 38 -1.95 -13.62 14.11
N SER A 39 -2.75 -14.68 14.24
CA SER A 39 -2.85 -15.48 15.48
C SER A 39 -1.52 -16.10 15.88
N VAL A 40 -0.66 -16.41 14.91
CA VAL A 40 0.70 -16.92 15.13
C VAL A 40 1.52 -15.97 16.02
N PHE A 41 1.29 -14.66 15.91
CA PHE A 41 1.98 -13.68 16.74
C PHE A 41 1.59 -13.82 18.21
N ALA A 42 0.28 -13.94 18.47
CA ALA A 42 -0.24 -14.14 19.83
C ALA A 42 0.23 -15.48 20.43
N GLU A 43 0.29 -16.55 19.64
CA GLU A 43 0.80 -17.84 20.08
C GLU A 43 2.29 -17.79 20.43
N VAL A 44 3.11 -17.13 19.62
CA VAL A 44 4.55 -16.97 19.88
C VAL A 44 4.79 -16.15 21.14
N ARG A 45 4.02 -15.07 21.37
CA ARG A 45 4.06 -14.28 22.62
C ARG A 45 3.79 -15.16 23.83
N LYS A 46 2.72 -15.99 23.79
CA LYS A 46 2.39 -16.93 24.87
C LYS A 46 3.50 -17.95 25.10
N ALA A 47 4.10 -18.49 24.04
CA ALA A 47 5.20 -19.45 24.14
C ALA A 47 6.45 -18.82 24.73
N ILE A 48 6.81 -17.59 24.35
CA ILE A 48 7.92 -16.83 24.93
C ILE A 48 7.69 -16.58 26.42
N ALA A 49 6.49 -16.13 26.80
CA ALA A 49 6.15 -15.91 28.21
C ALA A 49 6.24 -17.20 29.02
N LYS A 50 5.75 -18.33 28.50
CA LYS A 50 5.83 -19.65 29.13
C LYS A 50 7.28 -20.13 29.34
N SER A 51 8.19 -19.75 28.45
CA SER A 51 9.64 -20.08 28.55
C SER A 51 10.42 -19.11 29.45
N GLY A 52 9.76 -18.23 30.19
CA GLY A 52 10.40 -17.22 31.04
C GLY A 52 10.93 -16.00 30.30
N GLY A 53 10.53 -15.82 29.03
CA GLY A 53 10.86 -14.66 28.23
C GLY A 53 10.01 -13.43 28.59
N LYS A 54 10.38 -12.28 28.05
CA LYS A 54 9.71 -10.99 28.28
C LYS A 54 8.97 -10.51 27.03
N ASP A 55 7.78 -9.98 27.22
CA ASP A 55 7.05 -9.22 26.23
C ASP A 55 7.28 -7.73 26.48
N LEU A 56 7.91 -7.06 25.53
CA LEU A 56 8.23 -5.63 25.61
C LEU A 56 7.36 -4.86 24.63
N LYS A 57 6.81 -3.75 25.09
CA LYS A 57 6.02 -2.84 24.28
C LYS A 57 6.83 -1.60 23.92
N LEU A 58 6.63 -1.11 22.72
CA LEU A 58 7.24 0.11 22.17
C LEU A 58 6.14 1.13 21.87
N PRO A 59 5.57 1.81 22.89
CA PRO A 59 4.49 2.77 22.67
C PRO A 59 4.97 4.10 22.10
N ASP A 60 6.25 4.42 22.26
CA ASP A 60 6.83 5.69 21.87
C ASP A 60 6.92 5.85 20.35
N ASN A 61 6.32 6.91 19.83
CA ASN A 61 6.35 7.24 18.40
C ASN A 61 7.17 8.53 18.17
N PHE A 62 8.29 8.39 17.48
CA PHE A 62 9.19 9.48 17.11
C PHE A 62 8.97 9.99 15.68
N ARG A 63 8.11 9.35 14.90
CA ARG A 63 7.87 9.65 13.47
C ARG A 63 6.77 10.68 13.31
N THR A 64 5.65 10.49 13.98
CA THR A 64 4.39 11.20 13.76
C THR A 64 4.20 12.30 14.79
N ALA A 65 3.76 13.48 14.36
CA ALA A 65 3.44 14.58 15.28
C ALA A 65 2.20 14.27 16.13
N ASP A 66 2.17 14.81 17.33
CA ASP A 66 1.15 14.59 18.37
C ASP A 66 -0.29 14.74 17.87
N LYS A 67 -0.59 15.81 17.14
CA LYS A 67 -1.94 16.09 16.63
C LYS A 67 -2.47 15.00 15.70
N ILE A 68 -1.61 14.50 14.80
CA ILE A 68 -1.96 13.42 13.87
C ILE A 68 -2.07 12.11 14.64
N LEU A 69 -1.12 11.83 15.55
CA LEU A 69 -1.11 10.59 16.32
C LEU A 69 -2.34 10.48 17.23
N ASN A 70 -2.74 11.58 17.87
CA ASN A 70 -3.94 11.63 18.71
C ASN A 70 -5.22 11.38 17.90
N ALA A 71 -5.30 11.90 16.66
CA ALA A 71 -6.42 11.59 15.78
C ALA A 71 -6.44 10.10 15.40
N CYS A 72 -5.28 9.53 15.06
CA CYS A 72 -5.15 8.09 14.80
C CYS A 72 -5.55 7.26 16.03
N ASN A 73 -5.06 7.60 17.23
CA ASN A 73 -5.41 6.89 18.45
C ASN A 73 -6.93 6.85 18.66
N LYS A 74 -7.63 7.97 18.52
CA LYS A 74 -9.10 8.03 18.67
C LYS A 74 -9.84 7.14 17.67
N VAL A 75 -9.43 7.17 16.41
CA VAL A 75 -10.04 6.34 15.36
C VAL A 75 -9.81 4.86 15.64
N PHE A 76 -8.58 4.47 15.94
CA PHE A 76 -8.23 3.07 16.12
C PHE A 76 -8.69 2.50 17.46
N GLU A 77 -8.84 3.28 18.50
CA GLU A 77 -9.50 2.88 19.75
C GLU A 77 -10.93 2.38 19.46
N THR A 78 -11.68 3.14 18.67
CA THR A 78 -13.05 2.78 18.28
C THR A 78 -13.09 1.55 17.36
N LEU A 79 -12.19 1.46 16.39
CA LEU A 79 -12.19 0.40 15.38
C LEU A 79 -11.69 -0.95 15.92
N LEU A 80 -10.62 -0.96 16.71
CA LEU A 80 -9.98 -2.19 17.19
C LEU A 80 -10.53 -2.62 18.55
N GLY A 81 -10.96 -1.64 19.38
CA GLY A 81 -11.34 -1.88 20.76
C GLY A 81 -10.15 -2.26 21.64
N THR A 82 -10.36 -2.30 22.95
CA THR A 82 -9.31 -2.52 23.97
C THR A 82 -9.25 -3.96 24.50
N ASP A 83 -10.01 -4.89 23.93
CA ASP A 83 -10.06 -6.28 24.38
C ASP A 83 -8.78 -7.04 24.03
N LYS A 84 -7.95 -7.29 25.03
CA LYS A 84 -6.66 -7.98 24.92
C LYS A 84 -6.77 -9.48 24.60
N ASN A 85 -7.97 -10.05 24.60
CA ASN A 85 -8.18 -11.44 24.18
C ASN A 85 -8.24 -11.59 22.66
N LYS A 86 -8.38 -10.49 21.93
CA LYS A 86 -8.30 -10.47 20.47
C LYS A 86 -6.85 -10.56 19.99
N ASP A 87 -6.62 -11.13 18.82
CA ASP A 87 -5.30 -11.19 18.20
C ASP A 87 -4.74 -9.80 17.86
N VAL A 88 -5.64 -8.86 17.56
CA VAL A 88 -5.35 -7.44 17.32
C VAL A 88 -6.27 -6.60 18.18
N TYR A 89 -5.72 -5.71 18.97
CA TYR A 89 -6.43 -4.75 19.80
C TYR A 89 -5.72 -3.41 19.82
N PHE A 90 -6.43 -2.39 20.27
CA PHE A 90 -5.86 -1.05 20.37
C PHE A 90 -4.85 -0.96 21.52
N GLU A 91 -3.71 -0.37 21.23
CA GLU A 91 -2.72 0.08 22.19
C GLU A 91 -2.35 1.52 21.83
N GLU A 92 -2.47 2.41 22.78
CA GLU A 92 -2.15 3.81 22.59
C GLU A 92 -0.68 4.02 22.23
N LEU A 93 -0.43 4.87 21.25
CA LEU A 93 0.90 5.32 20.88
C LEU A 93 1.15 6.71 21.46
N VAL A 94 2.31 6.87 22.09
CA VAL A 94 2.73 8.13 22.73
C VAL A 94 3.61 8.92 21.75
N ALA A 95 3.22 10.17 21.49
CA ALA A 95 3.98 11.04 20.61
C ALA A 95 5.21 11.62 21.32
N ASN A 96 6.36 11.46 20.71
CA ASN A 96 7.60 12.13 21.12
C ASN A 96 7.99 13.28 20.16
N LYS A 97 7.10 13.60 19.21
CA LYS A 97 7.26 14.70 18.26
C LYS A 97 6.03 15.59 18.32
N TYR A 98 6.23 16.87 18.54
CA TYR A 98 5.19 17.87 18.60
C TYR A 98 5.13 18.68 17.32
N GLY A 99 3.94 19.06 16.86
CA GLY A 99 3.76 19.82 15.64
C GLY A 99 2.45 20.59 15.59
N THR A 100 2.40 21.56 14.69
CA THR A 100 1.22 22.41 14.48
C THR A 100 0.27 21.87 13.42
N ILE A 101 0.69 20.83 12.67
CA ILE A 101 -0.11 20.27 11.58
C ILE A 101 -1.27 19.48 12.16
N LEU A 102 -2.48 19.85 11.75
CA LEU A 102 -3.72 19.17 12.09
C LEU A 102 -4.09 18.18 10.99
N PRO A 103 -4.70 17.03 11.33
CA PRO A 103 -5.34 16.19 10.33
C PRO A 103 -6.51 16.94 9.69
N VAL A 104 -6.69 16.76 8.39
CA VAL A 104 -7.78 17.35 7.60
C VAL A 104 -8.64 16.23 7.07
N MET A 105 -9.96 16.37 7.22
CA MET A 105 -10.95 15.49 6.59
C MET A 105 -11.54 16.23 5.39
N LEU A 106 -11.50 15.60 4.22
CA LEU A 106 -12.21 16.07 3.04
C LEU A 106 -13.50 15.26 2.91
N GLU A 107 -14.63 15.93 2.98
CA GLU A 107 -15.95 15.32 2.81
C GLU A 107 -16.47 15.63 1.41
N VAL A 108 -16.95 14.60 0.73
CA VAL A 108 -17.58 14.71 -0.58
C VAL A 108 -18.98 14.16 -0.48
N PRO A 109 -20.02 14.89 -0.97
CA PRO A 109 -21.39 14.40 -0.99
C PRO A 109 -21.46 13.04 -1.71
N TYR A 110 -22.15 12.09 -1.13
CA TYR A 110 -22.26 10.74 -1.64
C TYR A 110 -23.71 10.25 -1.55
N ASP A 111 -24.16 9.68 -2.68
CA ASP A 111 -25.40 8.94 -2.80
C ASP A 111 -25.11 7.62 -3.51
N ASN A 112 -25.86 6.57 -3.20
CA ASN A 112 -25.68 5.24 -3.80
C ASN A 112 -25.83 5.26 -5.32
N ASP A 113 -26.73 6.10 -5.84
CA ASP A 113 -27.01 6.24 -7.27
C ASP A 113 -25.93 7.08 -8.01
N THR A 114 -25.15 7.87 -7.26
CA THR A 114 -24.11 8.75 -7.79
C THR A 114 -22.69 8.28 -7.45
N LYS A 115 -22.51 7.03 -7.05
CA LYS A 115 -21.23 6.48 -6.59
C LYS A 115 -20.03 6.71 -7.54
N PRO A 116 -20.15 6.55 -8.87
CA PRO A 116 -19.04 6.87 -9.79
C PRO A 116 -18.67 8.34 -9.74
N LEU A 117 -19.67 9.23 -9.79
CA LEU A 117 -19.48 10.69 -9.73
C LEU A 117 -18.83 11.12 -8.39
N ALA A 118 -19.23 10.51 -7.28
CA ALA A 118 -18.65 10.80 -5.97
C ALA A 118 -17.14 10.47 -5.93
N ARG A 119 -16.70 9.41 -6.59
CA ARG A 119 -15.27 9.07 -6.69
C ARG A 119 -14.48 10.08 -7.52
N ASP A 120 -15.06 10.56 -8.60
CA ASP A 120 -14.43 11.60 -9.41
C ASP A 120 -14.36 12.92 -8.64
N MET A 121 -15.38 13.26 -7.87
CA MET A 121 -15.39 14.42 -6.99
C MET A 121 -14.37 14.31 -5.86
N GLU A 122 -14.25 13.12 -5.24
CA GLU A 122 -13.23 12.83 -4.23
C GLU A 122 -11.82 13.03 -4.80
N ALA A 123 -11.56 12.44 -5.97
CA ALA A 123 -10.27 12.56 -6.63
C ALA A 123 -9.95 14.03 -7.00
N ALA A 124 -10.93 14.78 -7.50
CA ALA A 124 -10.78 16.20 -7.79
C ALA A 124 -10.52 17.03 -6.52
N ALA A 125 -11.23 16.74 -5.41
CA ALA A 125 -11.01 17.42 -4.13
C ALA A 125 -9.59 17.17 -3.60
N VAL A 126 -9.10 15.93 -3.68
CA VAL A 126 -7.72 15.57 -3.31
C VAL A 126 -6.71 16.30 -4.19
N ALA A 127 -6.88 16.31 -5.52
CA ALA A 127 -5.99 16.98 -6.44
C ALA A 127 -5.93 18.50 -6.20
N ASN A 128 -7.09 19.12 -5.93
CA ASN A 128 -7.17 20.53 -5.56
C ASN A 128 -6.45 20.82 -4.24
N TYR A 129 -6.68 20.00 -3.22
CA TYR A 129 -6.03 20.16 -1.92
C TYR A 129 -4.49 20.03 -2.02
N ILE A 130 -4.00 19.12 -2.86
CA ILE A 130 -2.56 19.01 -3.14
C ILE A 130 -2.01 20.31 -3.75
N LYS A 131 -2.74 20.95 -4.67
CA LYS A 131 -2.36 22.27 -5.21
C LYS A 131 -2.33 23.35 -4.14
N GLU A 132 -3.31 23.37 -3.25
CA GLU A 132 -3.30 24.30 -2.13
C GLU A 132 -2.08 24.10 -1.21
N LEU A 133 -1.74 22.85 -0.89
CA LEU A 133 -0.54 22.54 -0.13
C LEU A 133 0.73 22.99 -0.86
N ARG A 134 0.76 22.85 -2.18
CA ARG A 134 1.88 23.33 -3.02
C ARG A 134 2.01 24.85 -2.96
N THR A 135 0.91 25.59 -3.04
CA THR A 135 0.93 27.07 -2.91
C THR A 135 1.38 27.53 -1.52
N LYS A 136 1.11 26.72 -0.48
CA LYS A 136 1.58 26.95 0.89
C LYS A 136 3.05 26.52 1.10
N GLY A 137 3.76 26.13 0.04
CA GLY A 137 5.18 25.83 0.06
C GLY A 137 5.57 24.35 0.21
N THR A 138 4.61 23.42 0.31
CA THR A 138 4.93 21.99 0.39
C THR A 138 5.33 21.45 -0.99
N PRO A 139 6.53 20.87 -1.18
CA PRO A 139 6.92 20.27 -2.47
C PRO A 139 6.09 19.02 -2.78
N TYR A 140 5.74 18.79 -4.04
CA TYR A 140 5.01 17.58 -4.47
C TYR A 140 5.70 16.28 -4.04
N GLY A 141 7.03 16.18 -4.11
CA GLY A 141 7.79 15.01 -3.69
C GLY A 141 7.74 14.71 -2.18
N LYS A 142 7.08 15.56 -1.38
CA LYS A 142 6.80 15.33 0.06
C LYS A 142 5.37 14.96 0.34
N MET A 143 4.56 14.77 -0.71
CA MET A 143 3.16 14.38 -0.61
C MET A 143 3.01 12.96 -1.14
N ALA A 144 2.14 12.17 -0.52
CA ALA A 144 1.80 10.83 -0.98
C ALA A 144 0.30 10.59 -0.83
N ILE A 145 -0.28 9.88 -1.80
CA ILE A 145 -1.65 9.41 -1.76
C ILE A 145 -1.60 7.90 -1.53
N LEU A 146 -2.27 7.43 -0.49
CA LEU A 146 -2.42 6.01 -0.20
C LEU A 146 -3.83 5.56 -0.59
N LEU A 147 -3.91 4.58 -1.48
CA LEU A 147 -5.17 4.02 -1.95
C LEU A 147 -5.42 2.66 -1.28
N SER A 148 -6.64 2.43 -0.83
CA SER A 148 -7.06 1.14 -0.25
C SER A 148 -7.11 0.02 -1.30
N ALA A 149 -7.33 0.38 -2.58
CA ALA A 149 -7.35 -0.55 -3.71
C ALA A 149 -6.89 0.14 -4.99
N MET A 150 -6.21 -0.59 -5.87
CA MET A 150 -5.73 -0.05 -7.14
C MET A 150 -6.84 0.24 -8.15
N THR A 151 -8.06 -0.24 -7.92
CA THR A 151 -9.23 0.03 -8.80
C THR A 151 -9.59 1.51 -8.88
N VAL A 152 -9.22 2.32 -7.88
CA VAL A 152 -9.44 3.78 -7.88
C VAL A 152 -8.24 4.57 -8.39
N CYS A 153 -7.15 3.90 -8.73
CA CYS A 153 -5.91 4.56 -9.16
C CYS A 153 -6.11 5.36 -10.45
N GLU A 154 -6.84 4.81 -11.43
CA GLU A 154 -7.10 5.48 -12.70
C GLU A 154 -7.91 6.78 -12.53
N THR A 155 -8.95 6.76 -11.70
CA THR A 155 -9.73 7.97 -11.38
C THR A 155 -8.85 9.02 -10.71
N MET A 156 -8.00 8.61 -9.77
CA MET A 156 -7.10 9.53 -9.08
C MET A 156 -6.05 10.13 -10.03
N THR A 157 -5.43 9.31 -10.89
CA THR A 157 -4.42 9.81 -11.85
C THR A 157 -5.01 10.76 -12.87
N LYS A 158 -6.22 10.47 -13.41
CA LYS A 158 -6.95 11.40 -14.28
C LYS A 158 -7.24 12.73 -13.60
N ALA A 159 -7.63 12.73 -12.33
CA ALA A 159 -7.86 13.98 -11.60
C ALA A 159 -6.54 14.75 -11.42
N LEU A 160 -5.44 14.09 -11.08
CA LEU A 160 -4.13 14.74 -10.95
C LEU A 160 -3.68 15.36 -12.29
N GLU A 161 -3.88 14.67 -13.41
CA GLU A 161 -3.60 15.18 -14.76
C GLU A 161 -4.44 16.43 -15.08
N ASN A 162 -5.75 16.37 -14.84
CA ASN A 162 -6.66 17.49 -15.06
C ASN A 162 -6.28 18.75 -14.26
N PHE A 163 -5.73 18.55 -13.07
CA PHE A 163 -5.25 19.64 -12.21
C PHE A 163 -3.76 20.00 -12.46
N ASN A 164 -3.09 19.37 -13.43
CA ASN A 164 -1.66 19.53 -13.69
C ASN A 164 -0.79 19.29 -12.46
N VAL A 165 -1.10 18.28 -11.69
CA VAL A 165 -0.31 17.81 -10.54
C VAL A 165 0.60 16.69 -11.01
N PRO A 166 1.94 16.84 -10.95
CA PRO A 166 2.85 15.77 -11.30
C PRO A 166 2.75 14.63 -10.27
N TYR A 167 2.72 13.40 -10.75
CA TYR A 167 2.61 12.22 -9.90
C TYR A 167 3.48 11.07 -10.40
N GLN A 168 3.72 10.10 -9.52
CA GLN A 168 4.33 8.82 -9.84
C GLN A 168 3.54 7.71 -9.14
N VAL A 169 3.10 6.71 -9.89
CA VAL A 169 2.47 5.51 -9.32
C VAL A 169 3.55 4.52 -8.93
N VAL A 170 3.57 4.14 -7.65
CA VAL A 170 4.47 3.13 -7.10
C VAL A 170 3.71 1.81 -7.03
N ASP A 171 4.32 0.71 -7.45
CA ASP A 171 3.72 -0.64 -7.48
C ASP A 171 2.44 -0.77 -8.33
N GLY A 172 2.25 0.09 -9.33
CA GLY A 172 1.15 -0.03 -10.28
C GLY A 172 1.25 -1.35 -11.05
N LYS A 173 0.28 -2.26 -10.85
CA LYS A 173 0.01 -3.31 -11.83
C LYS A 173 -0.32 -2.60 -13.14
N GLY A 174 0.31 -2.99 -14.24
CA GLY A 174 -0.02 -2.41 -15.55
C GLY A 174 1.15 -1.78 -16.29
N PHE A 175 2.35 -1.69 -15.72
CA PHE A 175 3.51 -1.22 -16.47
C PHE A 175 3.70 -2.05 -17.76
N TYR A 176 3.68 -3.38 -17.64
CA TYR A 176 3.79 -4.30 -18.78
C TYR A 176 2.50 -4.41 -19.61
N GLU A 177 1.40 -3.85 -19.13
CA GLU A 177 0.11 -3.82 -19.85
C GLU A 177 -0.05 -2.57 -20.73
N ARG A 178 0.78 -1.56 -20.51
CA ARG A 178 0.78 -0.34 -21.31
C ARG A 178 1.15 -0.64 -22.75
N GLN A 179 0.48 0.02 -23.69
CA GLN A 179 0.68 -0.22 -25.12
C GLN A 179 2.12 0.05 -25.54
N GLU A 180 2.74 1.10 -25.05
CA GLU A 180 4.13 1.48 -25.36
C GLU A 180 5.12 0.39 -24.91
N VAL A 181 4.84 -0.24 -23.76
CA VAL A 181 5.68 -1.33 -23.22
C VAL A 181 5.48 -2.60 -24.05
N LYS A 182 4.24 -2.92 -24.45
CA LYS A 182 3.93 -4.05 -25.32
C LYS A 182 4.60 -3.88 -26.70
N ASP A 183 4.50 -2.69 -27.27
CA ASP A 183 5.12 -2.37 -28.54
C ASP A 183 6.64 -2.55 -28.48
N PHE A 184 7.27 -2.10 -27.39
CA PHE A 184 8.69 -2.29 -27.16
C PHE A 184 9.08 -3.77 -26.98
N LEU A 185 8.27 -4.53 -26.21
CA LEU A 185 8.49 -5.97 -26.05
C LEU A 185 8.32 -6.73 -27.37
N HIS A 186 7.32 -6.38 -28.18
CA HIS A 186 7.15 -6.92 -29.53
C HIS A 186 8.37 -6.63 -30.39
N LEU A 187 8.90 -5.40 -30.37
CA LEU A 187 10.11 -5.04 -31.10
C LEU A 187 11.30 -5.90 -30.68
N LEU A 188 11.55 -6.06 -29.38
CA LEU A 188 12.64 -6.91 -28.89
C LEU A 188 12.47 -8.38 -29.32
N THR A 189 11.24 -8.88 -29.27
CA THR A 189 10.91 -10.26 -29.67
C THR A 189 11.17 -10.48 -31.16
N VAL A 190 10.80 -9.53 -32.01
CA VAL A 190 11.05 -9.58 -33.45
C VAL A 190 12.54 -9.48 -33.78
N LEU A 191 13.29 -8.64 -33.06
CA LEU A 191 14.74 -8.53 -33.20
C LEU A 191 15.45 -9.86 -32.87
N GLN A 192 14.95 -10.57 -31.84
CA GLN A 192 15.47 -11.88 -31.46
C GLN A 192 15.07 -12.97 -32.46
N ASN A 193 13.85 -12.94 -32.98
CA ASN A 193 13.33 -13.94 -33.91
C ASN A 193 12.36 -13.30 -34.93
N ARG A 194 12.88 -13.05 -36.14
CA ARG A 194 12.13 -12.43 -37.26
C ARG A 194 10.94 -13.26 -37.78
N LYS A 195 10.82 -14.51 -37.37
CA LYS A 195 9.71 -15.41 -37.79
C LYS A 195 8.45 -15.23 -36.91
N ARG A 196 8.48 -14.34 -35.92
CA ARG A 196 7.37 -14.01 -35.04
C ARG A 196 6.42 -13.02 -35.71
N SER A 197 5.55 -13.55 -36.60
CA SER A 197 4.64 -12.73 -37.42
C SER A 197 3.63 -11.94 -36.66
N LEU A 198 3.11 -12.46 -35.53
CA LEU A 198 2.15 -11.75 -34.68
C LEU A 198 2.79 -10.52 -34.02
N GLU A 199 3.96 -10.70 -33.45
CA GLU A 199 4.71 -9.60 -32.82
C GLU A 199 5.22 -8.61 -33.86
N LEU A 200 5.60 -9.09 -35.07
CA LEU A 200 5.94 -8.20 -36.19
C LEU A 200 4.75 -7.31 -36.61
N ALA A 201 3.56 -7.88 -36.73
CA ALA A 201 2.35 -7.11 -37.02
C ALA A 201 2.10 -6.06 -35.90
N GLY A 202 2.29 -6.42 -34.63
CA GLY A 202 2.21 -5.50 -33.51
C GLY A 202 3.20 -4.33 -33.62
N VAL A 203 4.45 -4.60 -33.99
CA VAL A 203 5.49 -3.58 -34.22
C VAL A 203 5.13 -2.66 -35.37
N LEU A 204 4.71 -3.22 -36.52
CA LEU A 204 4.34 -2.43 -37.69
C LEU A 204 3.15 -1.50 -37.43
N ARG A 205 2.19 -1.96 -36.64
CA ARG A 205 1.02 -1.16 -36.22
C ARG A 205 1.35 -0.10 -35.16
N SER A 206 2.42 -0.33 -34.37
CA SER A 206 2.80 0.56 -33.28
C SER A 206 3.16 1.97 -33.75
N THR A 207 3.33 2.89 -32.78
CA THR A 207 3.77 4.27 -33.03
C THR A 207 5.16 4.36 -33.66
N TYR A 208 5.96 3.28 -33.68
CA TYR A 208 7.25 3.25 -34.37
C TYR A 208 7.12 3.29 -35.88
N PHE A 209 6.10 2.65 -36.47
CA PHE A 209 5.92 2.54 -37.91
C PHE A 209 4.57 3.09 -38.40
N GLY A 210 3.51 2.99 -37.58
CA GLY A 210 2.20 3.54 -37.86
C GLY A 210 1.49 2.95 -39.10
N ILE A 211 1.78 1.68 -39.44
CA ILE A 211 1.22 1.02 -40.63
C ILE A 211 -0.20 0.57 -40.32
N ASN A 212 -1.14 0.89 -41.24
CA ASN A 212 -2.55 0.53 -41.11
C ASN A 212 -2.76 -1.00 -41.24
N ASP A 213 -3.73 -1.53 -40.47
CA ASP A 213 -4.11 -2.94 -40.44
C ASP A 213 -4.44 -3.50 -41.83
N GLU A 214 -5.04 -2.70 -42.72
CA GLU A 214 -5.34 -3.09 -44.11
C GLU A 214 -4.09 -3.41 -44.95
N VAL A 215 -2.96 -2.77 -44.63
CA VAL A 215 -1.69 -2.99 -45.32
C VAL A 215 -0.96 -4.22 -44.74
N ILE A 216 -1.11 -4.43 -43.42
CA ILE A 216 -0.45 -5.56 -42.71
C ILE A 216 -1.07 -6.91 -43.08
N THR A 217 -2.37 -6.90 -43.44
CA THR A 217 -3.12 -8.14 -43.77
C THR A 217 -3.08 -8.55 -45.24
N ARG A 218 -2.46 -7.75 -46.10
CA ARG A 218 -2.19 -8.11 -47.54
C ARG A 218 -0.84 -8.79 -47.69
#